data_dc7ab662e43ab8df757f52867cebc611
#
_entry.id   dc7ab662e43ab8df757f52867cebc611
#
_cell.length_a   1.000
_cell.length_b   1.000
_cell.length_c   1.000
_cell.angle_alpha   90.00
_cell.angle_beta   90.00
_cell.angle_gamma   90.00
#
_symmetry.space_group_name_H-M   'P 1'
#
loop_
_entity.id
_entity.type
_entity.pdbx_description
1 polymer ?
#
loop_
_entity_poly.entity_id
_entity_poly.type
_entity_poly.pdbx_seq_one_letter_code
_entity_poly.pdbx_strand_id
1 'polypeptide(L)'
;LKVSVIIPACNEADSLLPVIKEVQKMKPFEIIVVVNGSSDTTKEIAEGAGCRVVYYEEALGINIGRAIGAKKAKGDILLFLDGDIAVPHEELMKYTKAIETGHDIALNNLSWIMKRKVRPHPVSVAKYMLNLCLQREDLSIQALTAIPHAIKKTSAAKIGYENLAHPPLAHTIALLKGMSIVAPCSSDVIYTNKIRTTHKTIPTNSPFPISTNYIIGDHIQALAHLIEEKGIRGGLTDGDRNREVVSAYTPNVKRKTGVKYSAVIPAGEEKETIANVIKEVKKAGVEEIIVVANGADEVTVKRAIEAGATVLHYKQRLGHNVPRAIGAMYSSGEVCLFVDGDIVISAEHLRPYLEAADQGVDVALNNLECLLDEVHPIHSVSAAKYFLNIVCKRPDLTINTTTAIPHAIKRDVMEKVGYESLIIPPLFQLKSIMYGFMVQPVHFVDVARTNRIRKEHMKVKGLAASTQRILGDYVEAMAYYISQTSERGEFLPDIRRHDLLFEVLNNE
;
A
#
# COMPACT_ATOMS: atom_id res chain seq x y z
N LEU A 1 2.56 -1.92 37.63
CA LEU A 1 2.17 -2.97 36.67
C LEU A 1 3.29 -3.99 36.51
N LYS A 2 2.94 -5.26 36.42
CA LYS A 2 3.89 -6.36 36.20
C LYS A 2 4.22 -6.47 34.72
N VAL A 3 5.51 -6.61 34.39
CA VAL A 3 5.98 -6.76 33.01
C VAL A 3 6.33 -8.23 32.73
N SER A 4 5.71 -8.83 31.70
CA SER A 4 6.16 -10.09 31.11
C SER A 4 6.90 -9.78 29.81
N VAL A 5 8.15 -10.25 29.70
CA VAL A 5 8.93 -10.14 28.46
C VAL A 5 8.82 -11.43 27.68
N ILE A 6 8.47 -11.33 26.39
CA ILE A 6 8.22 -12.47 25.49
C ILE A 6 9.29 -12.46 24.41
N ILE A 7 10.05 -13.55 24.31
CA ILE A 7 11.15 -13.72 23.37
C ILE A 7 10.95 -15.01 22.60
N PRO A 8 10.42 -14.99 21.37
CA PRO A 8 10.49 -16.13 20.46
C PRO A 8 11.96 -16.37 20.07
N ALA A 9 12.39 -17.63 20.08
CA ALA A 9 13.75 -17.99 19.71
C ALA A 9 13.76 -19.29 18.88
N CYS A 10 14.61 -19.31 17.83
CA CYS A 10 14.84 -20.48 16.99
C CYS A 10 16.29 -20.45 16.50
N ASN A 11 17.13 -21.33 17.03
CA ASN A 11 18.56 -21.38 16.74
C ASN A 11 19.28 -20.05 17.04
N GLU A 12 19.12 -19.57 18.28
CA GLU A 12 19.69 -18.29 18.77
C GLU A 12 20.73 -18.51 19.90
N ALA A 13 21.40 -19.64 19.95
CA ALA A 13 22.40 -19.95 20.99
C ALA A 13 23.48 -18.86 21.15
N ASP A 14 23.91 -18.26 20.04
CA ASP A 14 24.95 -17.23 20.03
C ASP A 14 24.47 -15.84 20.47
N SER A 15 23.17 -15.55 20.32
CA SER A 15 22.61 -14.19 20.47
C SER A 15 21.66 -14.02 21.65
N LEU A 16 21.04 -15.09 22.14
CA LEU A 16 19.96 -15.02 23.14
C LEU A 16 20.43 -14.51 24.51
N LEU A 17 21.61 -14.93 24.98
CA LEU A 17 22.10 -14.56 26.32
C LEU A 17 22.32 -13.05 26.49
N PRO A 18 22.92 -12.31 25.53
CA PRO A 18 22.98 -10.84 25.58
C PRO A 18 21.60 -10.19 25.68
N VAL A 19 20.59 -10.69 24.93
CA VAL A 19 19.20 -10.17 24.99
C VAL A 19 18.63 -10.36 26.39
N ILE A 20 18.75 -11.57 26.96
CA ILE A 20 18.24 -11.87 28.31
C ILE A 20 18.92 -10.98 29.36
N LYS A 21 20.24 -10.77 29.26
CA LYS A 21 20.99 -9.92 30.22
C LYS A 21 20.49 -8.46 30.20
N GLU A 22 20.19 -7.90 29.05
CA GLU A 22 19.62 -6.55 28.99
C GLU A 22 18.22 -6.51 29.62
N VAL A 23 17.38 -7.51 29.32
CA VAL A 23 16.04 -7.62 29.90
C VAL A 23 16.10 -7.77 31.42
N GLN A 24 17.02 -8.57 31.97
CA GLN A 24 17.16 -8.77 33.42
C GLN A 24 17.47 -7.48 34.19
N LYS A 25 18.15 -6.51 33.57
CA LYS A 25 18.41 -5.19 34.20
C LYS A 25 17.12 -4.40 34.46
N MET A 26 16.04 -4.64 33.68
CA MET A 26 14.71 -4.06 33.91
C MET A 26 14.00 -4.65 35.14
N LYS A 27 14.48 -5.78 35.68
CA LYS A 27 13.83 -6.56 36.75
C LYS A 27 12.35 -6.87 36.42
N PRO A 28 12.07 -7.49 35.27
CA PRO A 28 10.71 -7.84 34.88
C PRO A 28 10.08 -8.85 35.85
N PHE A 29 8.76 -8.95 35.83
CA PHE A 29 8.03 -9.95 36.62
C PHE A 29 8.35 -11.38 36.16
N GLU A 30 8.48 -11.58 34.86
CA GLU A 30 8.90 -12.84 34.22
C GLU A 30 9.51 -12.60 32.84
N ILE A 31 10.37 -13.52 32.43
CA ILE A 31 10.90 -13.61 31.05
C ILE A 31 10.44 -14.94 30.50
N ILE A 32 9.67 -14.93 29.41
CA ILE A 32 9.16 -16.11 28.73
C ILE A 32 9.92 -16.25 27.41
N VAL A 33 10.71 -17.32 27.29
CA VAL A 33 11.36 -17.69 26.03
C VAL A 33 10.55 -18.81 25.38
N VAL A 34 10.01 -18.55 24.19
CA VAL A 34 9.31 -19.56 23.40
C VAL A 34 10.29 -20.14 22.39
N VAL A 35 10.85 -21.29 22.73
CA VAL A 35 11.81 -22.02 21.89
C VAL A 35 11.03 -22.83 20.86
N ASN A 36 11.25 -22.56 19.59
CA ASN A 36 10.39 -22.96 18.49
C ASN A 36 11.23 -23.66 17.39
N GLY A 37 11.35 -24.98 17.47
CA GLY A 37 12.08 -25.79 16.48
C GLY A 37 13.59 -25.56 16.49
N SER A 38 14.17 -25.31 17.66
CA SER A 38 15.63 -25.15 17.79
C SER A 38 16.33 -26.50 17.84
N SER A 39 17.43 -26.62 17.10
CA SER A 39 18.32 -27.79 17.08
C SER A 39 19.66 -27.54 17.79
N ASP A 40 19.86 -26.34 18.31
CA ASP A 40 21.04 -25.90 19.05
C ASP A 40 20.76 -25.80 20.58
N THR A 41 21.68 -25.24 21.34
CA THR A 41 21.57 -25.05 22.79
C THR A 41 20.76 -23.85 23.24
N THR A 42 19.87 -23.31 22.36
CA THR A 42 18.99 -22.15 22.68
C THR A 42 18.16 -22.39 23.94
N LYS A 43 17.60 -23.61 24.10
CA LYS A 43 16.77 -24.00 25.25
C LYS A 43 17.56 -23.95 26.55
N GLU A 44 18.72 -24.63 26.57
CA GLU A 44 19.59 -24.74 27.74
C GLU A 44 20.11 -23.37 28.21
N ILE A 45 20.39 -22.46 27.24
CA ILE A 45 20.80 -21.08 27.54
C ILE A 45 19.65 -20.31 28.21
N ALA A 46 18.43 -20.45 27.73
CA ALA A 46 17.27 -19.79 28.31
C ALA A 46 16.96 -20.30 29.73
N GLU A 47 17.02 -21.65 29.94
CA GLU A 47 16.83 -22.30 31.25
C GLU A 47 17.92 -21.87 32.21
N GLY A 48 19.18 -21.93 31.79
CA GLY A 48 20.35 -21.53 32.60
C GLY A 48 20.33 -20.04 33.00
N ALA A 49 19.71 -19.20 32.21
CA ALA A 49 19.51 -17.79 32.53
C ALA A 49 18.27 -17.50 33.43
N GLY A 50 17.57 -18.55 33.90
CA GLY A 50 16.41 -18.44 34.79
C GLY A 50 15.12 -17.98 34.10
N CYS A 51 15.00 -18.14 32.79
CA CYS A 51 13.78 -17.83 32.06
C CYS A 51 12.74 -18.94 32.19
N ARG A 52 11.46 -18.56 32.09
CA ARG A 52 10.40 -19.54 31.88
C ARG A 52 10.40 -19.96 30.40
N VAL A 53 10.81 -21.21 30.15
CA VAL A 53 10.90 -21.76 28.81
C VAL A 53 9.58 -22.44 28.40
N VAL A 54 9.08 -22.12 27.22
CA VAL A 54 8.01 -22.85 26.53
C VAL A 54 8.63 -23.47 25.29
N TYR A 55 8.75 -24.81 25.28
CA TYR A 55 9.50 -25.54 24.27
C TYR A 55 8.58 -26.28 23.30
N TYR A 56 8.89 -26.19 22.03
CA TYR A 56 8.31 -26.98 20.94
C TYR A 56 9.46 -27.57 20.11
N GLU A 57 9.42 -28.89 19.93
CA GLU A 57 10.41 -29.59 19.12
C GLU A 57 10.33 -29.24 17.65
N GLU A 58 9.08 -29.14 17.13
CA GLU A 58 8.81 -28.73 15.75
C GLU A 58 8.78 -27.21 15.58
N ALA A 59 9.18 -26.75 14.40
CA ALA A 59 9.06 -25.34 14.04
C ALA A 59 7.60 -24.95 13.82
N LEU A 60 7.10 -24.03 14.64
CA LEU A 60 5.70 -23.55 14.60
C LEU A 60 5.46 -22.51 13.51
N GLY A 61 6.50 -21.93 12.94
CA GLY A 61 6.45 -20.84 11.98
C GLY A 61 6.64 -19.45 12.60
N ILE A 62 6.62 -18.46 11.73
CA ILE A 62 6.96 -17.08 12.07
C ILE A 62 5.90 -16.47 13.00
N ASN A 63 6.33 -15.78 14.06
CA ASN A 63 5.51 -15.04 15.03
C ASN A 63 4.55 -15.89 15.91
N ILE A 64 4.36 -17.19 15.69
CA ILE A 64 3.51 -18.03 16.57
C ILE A 64 4.01 -17.98 18.01
N GLY A 65 5.32 -17.97 18.22
CA GLY A 65 5.90 -17.85 19.56
C GLY A 65 5.47 -16.56 20.30
N ARG A 66 5.17 -15.48 19.58
CA ARG A 66 4.64 -14.24 20.17
C ARG A 66 3.22 -14.45 20.72
N ALA A 67 2.35 -15.10 19.96
CA ALA A 67 0.98 -15.41 20.37
C ALA A 67 0.93 -16.34 21.59
N ILE A 68 1.74 -17.42 21.56
CA ILE A 68 1.86 -18.38 22.66
C ILE A 68 2.40 -17.71 23.93
N GLY A 69 3.50 -16.96 23.80
CA GLY A 69 4.10 -16.24 24.92
C GLY A 69 3.13 -15.22 25.54
N ALA A 70 2.38 -14.50 24.71
CA ALA A 70 1.37 -13.55 25.16
C ALA A 70 0.23 -14.20 25.96
N LYS A 71 -0.28 -15.35 25.50
CA LYS A 71 -1.31 -16.12 26.20
C LYS A 71 -0.81 -16.62 27.55
N LYS A 72 0.39 -17.16 27.59
CA LYS A 72 0.99 -17.72 28.81
C LYS A 72 1.53 -16.69 29.80
N ALA A 73 1.62 -15.43 29.40
CA ALA A 73 2.13 -14.34 30.23
C ALA A 73 1.17 -13.99 31.38
N LYS A 74 1.73 -13.72 32.56
CA LYS A 74 0.99 -13.37 33.78
C LYS A 74 1.04 -11.88 34.13
N GLY A 75 1.93 -11.12 33.50
CA GLY A 75 2.08 -9.67 33.71
C GLY A 75 0.97 -8.84 33.07
N ASP A 76 0.87 -7.58 33.46
CA ASP A 76 -0.10 -6.60 32.95
C ASP A 76 0.36 -5.98 31.64
N ILE A 77 1.67 -5.95 31.42
CA ILE A 77 2.35 -5.41 30.23
C ILE A 77 3.11 -6.55 29.54
N LEU A 78 2.87 -6.71 28.26
CA LEU A 78 3.54 -7.68 27.41
C LEU A 78 4.56 -6.93 26.55
N LEU A 79 5.86 -7.15 26.80
CA LEU A 79 6.97 -6.60 26.02
C LEU A 79 7.52 -7.67 25.09
N PHE A 80 7.54 -7.39 23.78
CA PHE A 80 7.97 -8.32 22.75
C PHE A 80 9.35 -7.95 22.22
N LEU A 81 10.23 -8.93 22.13
CA LEU A 81 11.58 -8.84 21.59
C LEU A 81 11.82 -10.01 20.64
N ASP A 82 12.91 -9.95 19.86
CA ASP A 82 13.44 -11.12 19.14
C ASP A 82 14.70 -11.62 19.86
N GLY A 83 15.02 -12.90 19.72
CA GLY A 83 16.13 -13.55 20.45
C GLY A 83 17.53 -13.19 19.93
N ASP A 84 17.62 -12.42 18.85
CA ASP A 84 18.87 -12.08 18.18
C ASP A 84 19.26 -10.60 18.25
N ILE A 85 18.43 -9.73 18.86
CA ILE A 85 18.67 -8.29 18.94
C ILE A 85 18.65 -7.81 20.39
N ALA A 86 19.82 -7.54 20.95
CA ALA A 86 19.96 -6.97 22.29
C ALA A 86 19.68 -5.47 22.27
N VAL A 87 18.53 -5.05 22.81
CA VAL A 87 18.14 -3.66 22.94
C VAL A 87 18.46 -3.17 24.37
N PRO A 88 19.09 -1.99 24.55
CA PRO A 88 19.40 -1.45 25.86
C PRO A 88 18.17 -1.35 26.75
N HIS A 89 18.31 -1.76 28.02
CA HIS A 89 17.18 -1.78 28.96
C HIS A 89 16.55 -0.41 29.18
N GLU A 90 17.32 0.68 29.12
CA GLU A 90 16.82 2.04 29.22
C GLU A 90 15.84 2.39 28.08
N GLU A 91 16.06 1.83 26.90
CA GLU A 91 15.12 1.97 25.78
C GLU A 91 13.88 1.10 26.00
N LEU A 92 14.07 -0.16 26.43
CA LEU A 92 12.96 -1.08 26.72
C LEU A 92 12.01 -0.53 27.77
N MET A 93 12.54 0.14 28.79
CA MET A 93 11.75 0.79 29.84
C MET A 93 10.82 1.89 29.27
N LYS A 94 11.17 2.56 28.17
CA LYS A 94 10.31 3.58 27.55
C LYS A 94 9.04 3.00 26.97
N TYR A 95 9.11 1.77 26.41
CA TYR A 95 7.91 1.08 25.91
C TYR A 95 6.97 0.67 27.04
N THR A 96 7.49 0.09 28.12
CA THR A 96 6.67 -0.29 29.27
C THR A 96 6.10 0.93 29.97
N LYS A 97 6.87 2.02 30.09
CA LYS A 97 6.40 3.29 30.65
C LYS A 97 5.26 3.90 29.87
N ALA A 98 5.26 3.81 28.54
CA ALA A 98 4.15 4.28 27.71
C ALA A 98 2.84 3.53 28.03
N ILE A 99 2.90 2.22 28.28
CA ILE A 99 1.73 1.45 28.70
C ILE A 99 1.28 1.85 30.12
N GLU A 100 2.22 2.07 31.05
CA GLU A 100 1.92 2.54 32.42
C GLU A 100 1.20 3.89 32.43
N THR A 101 1.50 4.77 31.48
CA THR A 101 0.88 6.08 31.32
C THR A 101 -0.48 6.04 30.59
N GLY A 102 -0.99 4.86 30.26
CA GLY A 102 -2.35 4.67 29.79
C GLY A 102 -2.52 4.30 28.31
N HIS A 103 -1.42 4.18 27.57
CA HIS A 103 -1.51 3.71 26.18
C HIS A 103 -1.76 2.19 26.10
N ASP A 104 -2.44 1.74 25.03
CA ASP A 104 -2.71 0.34 24.78
C ASP A 104 -1.53 -0.36 24.14
N ILE A 105 -0.81 0.34 23.24
CA ILE A 105 0.30 -0.18 22.44
C ILE A 105 1.42 0.86 22.35
N ALA A 106 2.65 0.42 22.57
CA ALA A 106 3.87 1.20 22.35
C ALA A 106 4.72 0.55 21.25
N LEU A 107 4.97 1.27 20.17
CA LEU A 107 5.70 0.78 18.97
C LEU A 107 7.12 1.34 18.89
N ASN A 108 8.00 0.66 18.17
CA ASN A 108 9.30 1.18 17.81
C ASN A 108 9.16 2.31 16.75
N ASN A 109 9.74 3.48 17.04
CA ASN A 109 9.72 4.62 16.12
C ASN A 109 10.77 4.46 15.02
N LEU A 110 10.34 3.93 13.89
CA LEU A 110 11.18 3.72 12.71
C LEU A 110 10.97 4.80 11.61
N SER A 111 10.32 5.91 11.94
CA SER A 111 10.03 6.98 10.96
C SER A 111 11.29 7.57 10.30
N TRP A 112 12.46 7.49 10.97
CA TRP A 112 13.74 7.92 10.43
C TRP A 112 14.14 7.17 9.15
N ILE A 113 13.71 5.91 9.00
CA ILE A 113 14.00 5.10 7.80
C ILE A 113 13.41 5.77 6.55
N MET A 114 12.18 6.30 6.66
CA MET A 114 11.50 6.96 5.54
C MET A 114 12.10 8.32 5.18
N LYS A 115 12.86 8.92 6.11
CA LYS A 115 13.57 10.20 5.89
C LYS A 115 14.92 10.03 5.21
N ARG A 116 15.41 8.79 5.09
CA ARG A 116 16.66 8.49 4.39
C ARG A 116 16.50 8.79 2.91
N LYS A 117 17.56 9.37 2.30
CA LYS A 117 17.59 9.65 0.86
C LYS A 117 17.91 8.38 0.05
N VAL A 118 17.07 7.38 0.22
CA VAL A 118 17.12 6.10 -0.52
C VAL A 118 15.70 5.67 -0.84
N ARG A 119 15.54 4.92 -1.91
CA ARG A 119 14.24 4.34 -2.27
C ARG A 119 13.73 3.46 -1.15
N PRO A 120 12.45 3.58 -0.77
CA PRO A 120 11.89 2.81 0.32
C PRO A 120 11.84 1.32 -0.03
N HIS A 121 12.19 0.48 0.94
CA HIS A 121 12.09 -0.96 0.82
C HIS A 121 10.61 -1.39 0.69
N PRO A 122 10.26 -2.43 -0.10
CA PRO A 122 8.88 -2.91 -0.28
C PRO A 122 8.12 -3.14 1.03
N VAL A 123 8.77 -3.68 2.06
CA VAL A 123 8.18 -3.86 3.40
C VAL A 123 7.82 -2.53 4.05
N SER A 124 8.66 -1.50 3.90
CA SER A 124 8.37 -0.16 4.43
C SER A 124 7.18 0.46 3.71
N VAL A 125 7.08 0.26 2.40
CA VAL A 125 5.93 0.70 1.60
C VAL A 125 4.65 0.01 2.06
N ALA A 126 4.68 -1.31 2.28
CA ALA A 126 3.52 -2.07 2.75
C ALA A 126 3.04 -1.61 4.13
N LYS A 127 3.95 -1.40 5.09
CA LYS A 127 3.63 -0.85 6.42
C LYS A 127 3.00 0.54 6.32
N TYR A 128 3.59 1.42 5.51
CA TYR A 128 3.07 2.78 5.34
C TYR A 128 1.69 2.77 4.68
N MET A 129 1.52 1.99 3.61
CA MET A 129 0.22 1.84 2.94
C MET A 129 -0.87 1.36 3.89
N LEU A 130 -0.60 0.35 4.73
CA LEU A 130 -1.56 -0.14 5.71
C LEU A 130 -1.98 0.98 6.69
N ASN A 131 -1.03 1.74 7.23
CA ASN A 131 -1.32 2.86 8.12
C ASN A 131 -2.11 3.99 7.42
N LEU A 132 -1.82 4.27 6.14
CA LEU A 132 -2.59 5.22 5.34
C LEU A 132 -4.04 4.75 5.15
N CYS A 133 -4.26 3.47 4.84
CA CYS A 133 -5.60 2.89 4.70
C CYS A 133 -6.40 2.94 6.01
N LEU A 134 -5.71 2.80 7.14
CA LEU A 134 -6.27 2.92 8.49
C LEU A 134 -6.38 4.39 8.96
N GLN A 135 -6.11 5.36 8.08
CA GLN A 135 -6.14 6.81 8.34
C GLN A 135 -5.20 7.25 9.48
N ARG A 136 -4.07 6.53 9.64
CA ARG A 136 -3.03 6.78 10.64
C ARG A 136 -1.69 7.12 9.97
N GLU A 137 -1.71 8.15 9.10
CA GLU A 137 -0.50 8.70 8.45
C GLU A 137 0.59 9.08 9.49
N ASP A 138 0.16 9.49 10.68
CA ASP A 138 1.03 9.84 11.81
C ASP A 138 1.94 8.68 12.26
N LEU A 139 1.50 7.44 12.11
CA LEU A 139 2.29 6.25 12.43
C LEU A 139 3.38 5.95 11.39
N SER A 140 3.33 6.55 10.18
CA SER A 140 4.33 6.27 9.13
C SER A 140 4.48 4.75 8.89
N ILE A 141 5.66 4.17 9.16
CA ILE A 141 5.94 2.73 9.04
C ILE A 141 5.95 1.98 10.39
N GLN A 142 5.53 2.63 11.48
CA GLN A 142 5.46 2.01 12.79
C GLN A 142 4.33 0.97 12.81
N ALA A 143 4.63 -0.23 13.23
CA ALA A 143 3.70 -1.35 13.23
C ALA A 143 4.15 -2.45 14.19
N LEU A 144 3.23 -3.31 14.63
CA LEU A 144 3.53 -4.50 15.45
C LEU A 144 4.46 -5.52 14.77
N THR A 145 4.73 -5.35 13.49
CA THR A 145 5.74 -6.15 12.76
C THR A 145 7.16 -5.91 13.27
N ALA A 146 7.44 -4.71 13.78
CA ALA A 146 8.75 -4.34 14.29
C ALA A 146 8.84 -4.56 15.80
N ILE A 147 10.00 -4.99 16.27
CA ILE A 147 10.35 -5.05 17.69
C ILE A 147 11.31 -3.88 18.04
N PRO A 148 11.49 -3.53 19.32
CA PRO A 148 10.61 -3.90 20.42
C PRO A 148 9.25 -3.22 20.31
N HIS A 149 8.23 -3.85 20.88
CA HIS A 149 6.95 -3.22 21.10
C HIS A 149 6.33 -3.76 22.40
N ALA A 150 5.46 -2.95 23.01
CA ALA A 150 4.72 -3.37 24.21
C ALA A 150 3.21 -3.25 23.98
N ILE A 151 2.47 -4.19 24.55
CA ILE A 151 1.00 -4.23 24.48
C ILE A 151 0.47 -4.42 25.91
N LYS A 152 -0.56 -3.66 26.29
CA LYS A 152 -1.30 -3.91 27.53
C LYS A 152 -2.00 -5.28 27.42
N LYS A 153 -1.89 -6.14 28.43
CA LYS A 153 -2.44 -7.51 28.37
C LYS A 153 -3.92 -7.53 28.04
N THR A 154 -4.72 -6.63 28.61
CA THR A 154 -6.15 -6.51 28.31
C THR A 154 -6.42 -6.10 26.86
N SER A 155 -5.53 -5.33 26.25
CA SER A 155 -5.60 -4.93 24.83
C SER A 155 -5.21 -6.08 23.93
N ALA A 156 -4.17 -6.87 24.28
CA ALA A 156 -3.83 -8.10 23.60
C ALA A 156 -4.98 -9.12 23.59
N ALA A 157 -5.66 -9.28 24.70
CA ALA A 157 -6.85 -10.13 24.78
C ALA A 157 -8.01 -9.63 23.90
N LYS A 158 -8.19 -8.30 23.77
CA LYS A 158 -9.20 -7.71 22.87
C LYS A 158 -8.83 -7.87 21.39
N ILE A 159 -7.54 -7.86 21.05
CA ILE A 159 -7.05 -8.14 19.69
C ILE A 159 -7.31 -9.61 19.34
N GLY A 160 -7.22 -10.51 20.32
CA GLY A 160 -7.17 -11.95 20.17
C GLY A 160 -5.70 -12.41 20.11
N TYR A 161 -5.30 -13.32 21.01
CA TYR A 161 -3.90 -13.78 21.08
C TYR A 161 -3.46 -14.46 19.78
N GLU A 162 -4.37 -15.18 19.11
CA GLU A 162 -4.15 -15.82 17.82
C GLU A 162 -3.71 -14.83 16.75
N ASN A 163 -4.27 -13.63 16.75
CA ASN A 163 -3.96 -12.58 15.77
C ASN A 163 -2.55 -12.01 15.94
N LEU A 164 -1.91 -12.17 17.12
CA LEU A 164 -0.52 -11.77 17.33
C LEU A 164 0.48 -12.59 16.51
N ALA A 165 0.07 -13.76 16.00
CA ALA A 165 0.83 -14.54 15.03
C ALA A 165 0.93 -13.83 13.65
N HIS A 166 0.00 -12.90 13.37
CA HIS A 166 -0.05 -12.07 12.16
C HIS A 166 0.03 -10.58 12.55
N PRO A 167 1.24 -10.05 12.81
CA PRO A 167 1.39 -8.69 13.34
C PRO A 167 0.69 -7.58 12.56
N PRO A 168 0.65 -7.56 11.19
CA PRO A 168 -0.13 -6.58 10.45
C PRO A 168 -1.63 -6.68 10.70
N LEU A 169 -2.18 -7.90 10.83
CA LEU A 169 -3.59 -8.12 11.16
C LEU A 169 -3.89 -7.66 12.59
N ALA A 170 -3.06 -8.03 13.57
CA ALA A 170 -3.20 -7.57 14.95
C ALA A 170 -3.17 -6.03 15.03
N HIS A 171 -2.29 -5.38 14.27
CA HIS A 171 -2.20 -3.93 14.17
C HIS A 171 -3.48 -3.30 13.60
N THR A 172 -4.03 -3.89 12.54
CA THR A 172 -5.28 -3.46 11.92
C THR A 172 -6.45 -3.59 12.90
N ILE A 173 -6.60 -4.73 13.56
CA ILE A 173 -7.65 -4.96 14.58
C ILE A 173 -7.54 -3.95 15.72
N ALA A 174 -6.32 -3.69 16.21
CA ALA A 174 -6.09 -2.72 17.28
C ALA A 174 -6.58 -1.31 16.89
N LEU A 175 -6.25 -0.85 15.67
CA LEU A 175 -6.66 0.46 15.16
C LEU A 175 -8.17 0.53 14.89
N LEU A 176 -8.76 -0.51 14.34
CA LEU A 176 -10.21 -0.59 14.12
C LEU A 176 -11.00 -0.56 15.44
N LYS A 177 -10.43 -1.11 16.52
CA LYS A 177 -10.99 -1.04 17.88
C LYS A 177 -10.67 0.27 18.61
N GLY A 178 -10.03 1.25 17.96
CA GLY A 178 -9.73 2.56 18.53
C GLY A 178 -8.69 2.55 19.63
N MET A 179 -7.80 1.57 19.68
CA MET A 179 -6.75 1.48 20.69
C MET A 179 -5.75 2.63 20.58
N SER A 180 -5.30 3.12 21.73
CA SER A 180 -4.29 4.18 21.84
C SER A 180 -2.90 3.62 21.51
N ILE A 181 -2.28 4.11 20.44
CA ILE A 181 -0.96 3.69 19.99
C ILE A 181 0.01 4.86 20.01
N VAL A 182 1.21 4.64 20.58
CA VAL A 182 2.30 5.60 20.63
C VAL A 182 3.62 4.96 20.21
N ALA A 183 4.58 5.76 19.76
CA ALA A 183 5.94 5.33 19.45
C ALA A 183 6.94 6.13 20.32
N PRO A 184 7.26 5.67 21.54
CA PRO A 184 7.93 6.46 22.57
C PRO A 184 9.42 6.70 22.31
N CYS A 185 10.08 5.79 21.58
CA CYS A 185 11.49 5.93 21.22
C CYS A 185 11.82 5.11 19.98
N SER A 186 13.03 5.33 19.45
CA SER A 186 13.62 4.57 18.37
C SER A 186 14.69 3.64 18.91
N SER A 187 14.54 2.35 18.66
CA SER A 187 15.57 1.33 18.91
C SER A 187 16.09 0.81 17.58
N ASP A 188 17.40 0.74 17.44
CA ASP A 188 18.04 0.25 16.22
C ASP A 188 17.92 -1.27 16.13
N VAL A 189 17.07 -1.72 15.23
CA VAL A 189 16.86 -3.13 14.91
C VAL A 189 17.16 -3.44 13.44
N ILE A 190 17.64 -2.47 12.69
CA ILE A 190 17.95 -2.62 11.27
C ILE A 190 19.40 -3.05 11.07
N TYR A 191 20.33 -2.32 11.68
CA TYR A 191 21.76 -2.59 11.53
C TYR A 191 22.24 -3.76 12.40
N THR A 192 21.47 -4.09 13.46
CA THR A 192 21.76 -5.18 14.37
C THR A 192 21.10 -6.52 13.99
N ASN A 193 20.18 -6.50 13.01
CA ASN A 193 19.44 -7.69 12.60
C ASN A 193 20.33 -8.71 11.89
N LYS A 194 20.23 -9.98 12.30
CA LYS A 194 20.94 -11.11 11.68
C LYS A 194 20.43 -11.36 10.26
N ILE A 195 21.35 -11.39 9.30
CA ILE A 195 21.00 -11.72 7.91
C ILE A 195 20.80 -13.22 7.80
N ARG A 196 19.56 -13.65 7.50
CA ARG A 196 19.16 -15.05 7.35
C ARG A 196 19.09 -15.45 5.87
N THR A 197 19.13 -16.75 5.60
CA THR A 197 18.97 -17.28 4.23
C THR A 197 17.68 -16.78 3.57
N THR A 198 16.57 -16.73 4.33
CA THR A 198 15.28 -16.24 3.84
C THR A 198 15.29 -14.77 3.38
N HIS A 199 16.27 -13.96 3.81
CA HIS A 199 16.45 -12.58 3.35
C HIS A 199 17.13 -12.50 1.98
N LYS A 200 17.75 -13.58 1.51
CA LYS A 200 18.54 -13.64 0.26
C LYS A 200 17.88 -14.52 -0.81
N THR A 201 17.16 -15.58 -0.40
CA THR A 201 16.55 -16.54 -1.31
C THR A 201 15.32 -15.94 -1.97
N ILE A 202 15.33 -15.84 -3.29
CA ILE A 202 14.22 -15.37 -4.11
C ILE A 202 13.53 -16.58 -4.74
N PRO A 203 12.21 -16.80 -4.49
CA PRO A 203 11.45 -17.87 -5.15
C PRO A 203 11.31 -17.61 -6.65
N THR A 204 11.18 -18.66 -7.44
CA THR A 204 11.06 -18.57 -8.92
C THR A 204 9.84 -17.78 -9.40
N ASN A 205 8.78 -17.74 -8.62
CA ASN A 205 7.50 -17.08 -8.94
C ASN A 205 7.32 -15.69 -8.30
N SER A 206 8.39 -15.12 -7.75
CA SER A 206 8.33 -13.79 -7.11
C SER A 206 9.61 -13.01 -7.36
N PRO A 207 9.55 -11.68 -7.51
CA PRO A 207 10.73 -10.83 -7.58
C PRO A 207 11.33 -10.50 -6.20
N PHE A 208 10.75 -11.02 -5.11
CA PHE A 208 11.12 -10.67 -3.74
C PHE A 208 11.69 -11.85 -2.95
N PRO A 209 12.61 -11.61 -2.01
CA PRO A 209 13.07 -12.64 -1.07
C PRO A 209 11.91 -13.27 -0.27
N ILE A 210 12.12 -14.49 0.22
CA ILE A 210 11.13 -15.26 0.99
C ILE A 210 10.56 -14.44 2.16
N SER A 211 11.42 -13.79 2.95
CA SER A 211 10.99 -12.97 4.09
C SER A 211 10.11 -11.78 3.66
N THR A 212 10.48 -11.12 2.57
CA THR A 212 9.68 -10.02 2.01
C THR A 212 8.33 -10.51 1.51
N ASN A 213 8.29 -11.68 0.84
CA ASN A 213 7.03 -12.31 0.41
C ASN A 213 6.08 -12.55 1.58
N TYR A 214 6.57 -13.15 2.68
CA TYR A 214 5.72 -13.39 3.86
C TYR A 214 5.15 -12.10 4.43
N ILE A 215 5.99 -11.08 4.58
CA ILE A 215 5.56 -9.81 5.18
C ILE A 215 4.54 -9.10 4.28
N ILE A 216 4.72 -9.09 2.95
CA ILE A 216 3.75 -8.49 2.03
C ILE A 216 2.44 -9.27 2.07
N GLY A 217 2.47 -10.60 2.03
CA GLY A 217 1.28 -11.45 2.16
C GLY A 217 0.50 -11.18 3.46
N ASP A 218 1.19 -11.03 4.59
CA ASP A 218 0.57 -10.66 5.87
C ASP A 218 -0.09 -9.26 5.81
N HIS A 219 0.49 -8.31 5.07
CA HIS A 219 -0.12 -6.98 4.90
C HIS A 219 -1.34 -7.01 3.97
N ILE A 220 -1.34 -7.85 2.94
CA ILE A 220 -2.52 -8.06 2.08
C ILE A 220 -3.65 -8.69 2.90
N GLN A 221 -3.36 -9.68 3.75
CA GLN A 221 -4.31 -10.29 4.66
C GLN A 221 -4.91 -9.26 5.65
N ALA A 222 -4.08 -8.37 6.17
CA ALA A 222 -4.55 -7.27 7.01
C ALA A 222 -5.46 -6.28 6.26
N LEU A 223 -5.18 -6.01 4.98
CA LEU A 223 -6.07 -5.22 4.10
C LEU A 223 -7.37 -5.97 3.78
N ALA A 224 -7.32 -7.30 3.59
CA ALA A 224 -8.52 -8.12 3.41
C ALA A 224 -9.47 -7.97 4.60
N HIS A 225 -8.96 -8.04 5.82
CA HIS A 225 -9.74 -7.80 7.04
C HIS A 225 -10.30 -6.36 7.11
N LEU A 226 -9.51 -5.34 6.74
CA LEU A 226 -10.01 -3.96 6.66
C LEU A 226 -11.16 -3.83 5.65
N ILE A 227 -11.05 -4.48 4.49
CA ILE A 227 -12.08 -4.48 3.44
C ILE A 227 -13.35 -5.18 3.93
N GLU A 228 -13.23 -6.29 4.63
CA GLU A 228 -14.34 -7.00 5.25
C GLU A 228 -15.08 -6.11 6.25
N GLU A 229 -14.36 -5.42 7.13
CA GLU A 229 -14.93 -4.58 8.20
C GLU A 229 -15.49 -3.22 7.71
N LYS A 230 -14.90 -2.64 6.65
CA LYS A 230 -15.19 -1.26 6.21
C LYS A 230 -15.67 -1.14 4.76
N GLY A 231 -15.84 -2.27 4.06
CA GLY A 231 -16.22 -2.31 2.65
C GLY A 231 -15.07 -2.14 1.67
N ILE A 232 -15.34 -2.32 0.39
CA ILE A 232 -14.37 -2.44 -0.71
C ILE A 232 -13.37 -1.27 -0.83
N ARG A 233 -13.64 -0.14 -0.21
CA ARG A 233 -12.76 1.03 -0.18
C ARG A 233 -12.12 1.26 1.20
N GLY A 234 -12.24 0.30 2.14
CA GLY A 234 -11.68 0.42 3.49
C GLY A 234 -12.26 1.59 4.30
N GLY A 235 -13.50 2.00 4.02
CA GLY A 235 -14.14 3.16 4.66
C GLY A 235 -13.66 4.53 4.13
N LEU A 236 -12.84 4.55 3.07
CA LEU A 236 -12.38 5.79 2.43
C LEU A 236 -13.42 6.29 1.42
N THR A 237 -13.53 7.63 1.29
CA THR A 237 -14.53 8.26 0.43
C THR A 237 -14.35 7.94 -1.06
N ASP A 238 -15.44 7.79 -1.78
CA ASP A 238 -15.46 7.76 -3.25
C ASP A 238 -15.58 9.18 -3.85
N GLY A 239 -15.82 10.17 -3.00
CA GLY A 239 -16.15 11.52 -3.44
C GLY A 239 -17.56 11.60 -4.01
N ASP A 240 -17.71 12.41 -5.04
CA ASP A 240 -18.96 12.71 -5.75
C ASP A 240 -19.08 11.95 -7.09
N ARG A 241 -18.45 10.77 -7.22
CA ARG A 241 -18.48 10.01 -8.48
C ARG A 241 -19.86 9.44 -8.77
N ASN A 242 -20.39 9.78 -9.92
CA ASN A 242 -21.61 9.18 -10.47
C ASN A 242 -21.23 7.98 -11.37
N ARG A 243 -21.00 6.83 -10.75
CA ARG A 243 -20.58 5.60 -11.46
C ARG A 243 -21.71 5.01 -12.34
N GLU A 244 -22.97 5.23 -11.96
CA GLU A 244 -24.14 4.70 -12.66
C GLU A 244 -24.24 5.23 -14.08
N VAL A 245 -23.77 6.45 -14.32
CA VAL A 245 -23.75 7.03 -15.67
C VAL A 245 -22.93 6.20 -16.64
N VAL A 246 -21.83 5.59 -16.19
CA VAL A 246 -20.98 4.72 -17.03
C VAL A 246 -21.65 3.38 -17.25
N SER A 247 -22.25 2.79 -16.22
CA SER A 247 -22.96 1.49 -16.32
C SER A 247 -24.22 1.58 -17.20
N ALA A 248 -24.91 2.72 -17.17
CA ALA A 248 -26.08 2.98 -18.01
C ALA A 248 -25.72 3.40 -19.45
N TYR A 249 -24.45 3.75 -19.68
CA TYR A 249 -24.00 4.23 -20.97
C TYR A 249 -23.76 3.07 -21.94
N THR A 250 -24.71 2.85 -22.84
CA THR A 250 -24.53 2.02 -24.03
C THR A 250 -24.15 2.93 -25.19
N PRO A 251 -22.90 2.91 -25.64
CA PRO A 251 -22.49 3.78 -26.73
C PRO A 251 -23.19 3.35 -28.03
N ASN A 252 -24.26 4.07 -28.41
CA ASN A 252 -24.84 3.96 -29.75
C ASN A 252 -24.03 4.81 -30.75
N VAL A 253 -22.70 4.74 -30.61
CA VAL A 253 -21.76 5.57 -31.38
C VAL A 253 -21.21 4.73 -32.51
N LYS A 254 -21.51 5.11 -33.75
CA LYS A 254 -20.74 4.64 -34.90
C LYS A 254 -19.31 5.17 -34.75
N ARG A 255 -18.39 4.28 -34.38
CA ARG A 255 -16.95 4.61 -34.37
C ARG A 255 -16.51 4.98 -35.78
N LYS A 256 -15.69 6.03 -35.89
CA LYS A 256 -15.05 6.40 -37.14
C LYS A 256 -14.04 5.31 -37.52
N THR A 257 -14.03 4.92 -38.78
CA THR A 257 -13.04 3.97 -39.30
C THR A 257 -11.74 4.68 -39.65
N GLY A 258 -10.60 4.02 -39.43
CA GLY A 258 -9.28 4.50 -39.82
C GLY A 258 -8.69 5.58 -38.88
N VAL A 259 -9.25 5.77 -37.71
CA VAL A 259 -8.66 6.66 -36.68
C VAL A 259 -7.59 5.87 -35.91
N LYS A 260 -6.35 6.30 -35.99
CA LYS A 260 -5.25 5.67 -35.26
C LYS A 260 -5.18 6.16 -33.83
N TYR A 261 -5.20 7.47 -33.61
CA TYR A 261 -5.05 8.08 -32.30
C TYR A 261 -6.25 8.93 -31.91
N SER A 262 -6.83 8.64 -30.75
CA SER A 262 -7.80 9.52 -30.09
C SER A 262 -7.18 10.08 -28.82
N ALA A 263 -7.67 11.23 -28.36
CA ALA A 263 -7.37 11.73 -27.02
C ALA A 263 -8.65 11.98 -26.24
N VAL A 264 -8.62 11.72 -24.93
CA VAL A 264 -9.67 12.00 -23.97
C VAL A 264 -9.19 13.06 -22.98
N ILE A 265 -9.94 14.15 -22.89
CA ILE A 265 -9.63 15.31 -22.08
C ILE A 265 -10.82 15.64 -21.18
N PRO A 266 -10.80 15.23 -19.89
CA PRO A 266 -11.75 15.75 -18.92
C PRO A 266 -11.57 17.25 -18.75
N ALA A 267 -12.67 18.01 -18.74
CA ALA A 267 -12.64 19.44 -18.53
C ALA A 267 -13.79 19.91 -17.64
N GLY A 268 -13.51 20.89 -16.79
CA GLY A 268 -14.46 21.60 -15.94
C GLY A 268 -14.32 23.10 -16.12
N GLU A 269 -13.53 23.78 -15.32
CA GLU A 269 -13.32 25.23 -15.32
C GLU A 269 -11.97 25.62 -15.97
N GLU A 270 -11.60 24.95 -17.09
CA GLU A 270 -10.29 25.06 -17.73
C GLU A 270 -10.28 26.03 -18.94
N LYS A 271 -11.09 27.07 -18.87
CA LYS A 271 -11.21 28.07 -19.95
C LYS A 271 -9.90 28.68 -20.44
N GLU A 272 -8.89 28.83 -19.56
CA GLU A 272 -7.60 29.41 -19.91
C GLU A 272 -6.64 28.44 -20.60
N THR A 273 -6.81 27.13 -20.37
CA THR A 273 -5.83 26.12 -20.79
C THR A 273 -6.34 25.21 -21.90
N ILE A 274 -7.65 24.91 -21.92
CA ILE A 274 -8.26 23.88 -22.79
C ILE A 274 -7.89 24.00 -24.28
N ALA A 275 -7.92 25.21 -24.83
CA ALA A 275 -7.58 25.43 -26.23
C ALA A 275 -6.12 25.11 -26.54
N ASN A 276 -5.19 25.45 -25.62
CA ASN A 276 -3.78 25.16 -25.76
C ASN A 276 -3.52 23.65 -25.59
N VAL A 277 -4.19 22.98 -24.66
CA VAL A 277 -4.11 21.52 -24.50
C VAL A 277 -4.53 20.84 -25.81
N ILE A 278 -5.68 21.20 -26.38
CA ILE A 278 -6.17 20.65 -27.65
C ILE A 278 -5.17 20.88 -28.79
N LYS A 279 -4.59 22.09 -28.85
CA LYS A 279 -3.59 22.47 -29.86
C LYS A 279 -2.35 21.57 -29.79
N GLU A 280 -1.80 21.35 -28.60
CA GLU A 280 -0.62 20.50 -28.42
C GLU A 280 -0.92 19.03 -28.70
N VAL A 281 -2.10 18.53 -28.30
CA VAL A 281 -2.57 17.19 -28.61
C VAL A 281 -2.68 16.97 -30.13
N LYS A 282 -3.23 17.93 -30.88
CA LYS A 282 -3.26 17.89 -32.37
C LYS A 282 -1.89 17.85 -32.97
N LYS A 283 -0.97 18.69 -32.50
CA LYS A 283 0.42 18.71 -32.96
C LYS A 283 1.17 17.39 -32.68
N ALA A 284 0.75 16.62 -31.65
CA ALA A 284 1.29 15.30 -31.36
C ALA A 284 0.86 14.24 -32.38
N GLY A 285 -0.10 14.54 -33.27
CA GLY A 285 -0.58 13.64 -34.32
C GLY A 285 -1.91 12.96 -33.97
N VAL A 286 -2.61 13.42 -32.94
CA VAL A 286 -3.92 12.88 -32.56
C VAL A 286 -4.99 13.38 -33.54
N GLU A 287 -5.75 12.45 -34.11
CA GLU A 287 -6.75 12.71 -35.17
C GLU A 287 -8.13 13.01 -34.60
N GLU A 288 -8.46 12.39 -33.45
CA GLU A 288 -9.75 12.55 -32.80
C GLU A 288 -9.55 13.03 -31.35
N ILE A 289 -10.15 14.16 -31.01
CA ILE A 289 -10.06 14.73 -29.66
C ILE A 289 -11.46 14.80 -29.06
N ILE A 290 -11.63 14.14 -27.92
CA ILE A 290 -12.89 14.10 -27.18
C ILE A 290 -12.68 14.83 -25.86
N VAL A 291 -13.37 15.97 -25.72
CA VAL A 291 -13.45 16.71 -24.46
C VAL A 291 -14.72 16.29 -23.74
N VAL A 292 -14.59 15.77 -22.53
CA VAL A 292 -15.75 15.47 -21.68
C VAL A 292 -15.90 16.60 -20.68
N ALA A 293 -16.82 17.52 -21.00
CA ALA A 293 -17.13 18.69 -20.19
C ALA A 293 -17.99 18.28 -18.99
N ASN A 294 -17.35 18.23 -17.81
CA ASN A 294 -17.85 17.68 -16.55
C ASN A 294 -18.27 18.81 -15.59
N GLY A 295 -19.49 19.29 -15.72
CA GLY A 295 -19.96 20.49 -15.02
C GLY A 295 -19.17 21.73 -15.43
N ALA A 296 -18.75 21.78 -16.70
CA ALA A 296 -17.90 22.83 -17.23
C ALA A 296 -18.72 24.13 -17.48
N ASP A 297 -18.02 25.27 -17.36
CA ASP A 297 -18.58 26.55 -17.78
C ASP A 297 -18.70 26.65 -19.32
N GLU A 298 -19.64 27.46 -19.78
CA GLU A 298 -19.92 27.59 -21.21
C GLU A 298 -18.72 28.12 -22.02
N VAL A 299 -17.83 28.89 -21.40
CA VAL A 299 -16.65 29.44 -22.07
C VAL A 299 -15.64 28.29 -22.32
N THR A 300 -15.43 27.39 -21.38
CA THR A 300 -14.61 26.20 -21.56
C THR A 300 -15.13 25.33 -22.69
N VAL A 301 -16.46 25.07 -22.71
CA VAL A 301 -17.12 24.29 -23.76
C VAL A 301 -16.93 24.94 -25.13
N LYS A 302 -17.22 26.25 -25.24
CA LYS A 302 -17.07 27.01 -26.48
C LYS A 302 -15.65 26.98 -27.01
N ARG A 303 -14.63 27.23 -26.15
CA ARG A 303 -13.21 27.20 -26.53
C ARG A 303 -12.74 25.79 -26.98
N ALA A 304 -13.29 24.74 -26.38
CA ALA A 304 -13.00 23.39 -26.81
C ALA A 304 -13.53 23.08 -28.21
N ILE A 305 -14.77 23.50 -28.50
CA ILE A 305 -15.40 23.36 -29.81
C ILE A 305 -14.64 24.18 -30.87
N GLU A 306 -14.34 25.44 -30.58
CA GLU A 306 -13.57 26.33 -31.46
C GLU A 306 -12.17 25.80 -31.75
N ALA A 307 -11.55 25.14 -30.76
CA ALA A 307 -10.27 24.42 -30.94
C ALA A 307 -10.42 23.13 -31.76
N GLY A 308 -11.67 22.73 -32.12
CA GLY A 308 -11.97 21.58 -32.98
C GLY A 308 -11.98 20.23 -32.27
N ALA A 309 -12.38 20.18 -31.02
CA ALA A 309 -12.68 18.95 -30.31
C ALA A 309 -14.17 18.58 -30.45
N THR A 310 -14.45 17.28 -30.37
CA THR A 310 -15.80 16.78 -30.10
C THR A 310 -16.08 16.95 -28.61
N VAL A 311 -17.13 17.67 -28.21
CA VAL A 311 -17.43 17.93 -26.81
C VAL A 311 -18.65 17.12 -26.36
N LEU A 312 -18.45 16.29 -25.34
CA LEU A 312 -19.54 15.62 -24.61
C LEU A 312 -19.85 16.48 -23.37
N HIS A 313 -20.98 17.22 -23.40
CA HIS A 313 -21.30 18.20 -22.38
C HIS A 313 -22.28 17.65 -21.35
N TYR A 314 -21.80 17.48 -20.12
CA TYR A 314 -22.57 17.11 -18.92
C TYR A 314 -22.71 18.35 -18.03
N LYS A 315 -23.92 18.87 -17.88
CA LYS A 315 -24.20 20.05 -17.02
C LYS A 315 -23.95 19.79 -15.55
N GLN A 316 -24.26 18.57 -15.09
CA GLN A 316 -23.96 18.13 -13.72
C GLN A 316 -22.57 17.50 -13.65
N ARG A 317 -21.87 17.72 -12.54
CA ARG A 317 -20.57 17.07 -12.29
C ARG A 317 -20.77 15.54 -12.13
N LEU A 318 -19.99 14.80 -12.87
CA LEU A 318 -19.96 13.32 -12.84
C LEU A 318 -18.96 12.77 -11.82
N GLY A 319 -18.13 13.65 -11.27
CA GLY A 319 -17.04 13.27 -10.38
C GLY A 319 -15.75 12.89 -11.10
N HIS A 320 -14.75 12.57 -10.31
CA HIS A 320 -13.37 12.35 -10.76
C HIS A 320 -13.24 11.05 -11.56
N ASN A 321 -12.53 11.06 -12.68
CA ASN A 321 -12.26 9.95 -13.62
C ASN A 321 -13.49 9.40 -14.39
N VAL A 322 -14.73 9.65 -13.98
CA VAL A 322 -15.91 9.24 -14.73
C VAL A 322 -15.86 9.78 -16.17
N PRO A 323 -15.45 11.06 -16.42
CA PRO A 323 -15.26 11.58 -17.76
C PRO A 323 -14.25 10.80 -18.61
N ARG A 324 -13.20 10.24 -17.99
CA ARG A 324 -12.20 9.43 -18.71
C ARG A 324 -12.82 8.16 -19.28
N ALA A 325 -13.62 7.44 -18.47
CA ALA A 325 -14.33 6.25 -18.92
C ALA A 325 -15.31 6.56 -20.08
N ILE A 326 -16.11 7.61 -19.93
CA ILE A 326 -17.07 8.05 -20.97
C ILE A 326 -16.34 8.43 -22.27
N GLY A 327 -15.31 9.27 -22.18
CA GLY A 327 -14.53 9.68 -23.34
C GLY A 327 -13.88 8.49 -24.06
N ALA A 328 -13.34 7.55 -23.31
CA ALA A 328 -12.78 6.32 -23.87
C ALA A 328 -13.81 5.45 -24.58
N MET A 329 -15.00 5.27 -24.02
CA MET A 329 -16.12 4.57 -24.67
C MET A 329 -16.52 5.23 -25.99
N TYR A 330 -16.45 6.55 -26.05
CA TYR A 330 -16.82 7.35 -27.22
C TYR A 330 -15.72 7.39 -28.28
N SER A 331 -14.47 7.15 -27.92
CA SER A 331 -13.30 7.24 -28.80
C SER A 331 -13.30 6.21 -29.91
N SER A 332 -12.75 6.57 -31.08
CA SER A 332 -12.63 5.72 -32.26
C SER A 332 -11.21 5.23 -32.52
N GLY A 333 -10.17 5.86 -31.94
CA GLY A 333 -8.76 5.55 -32.17
C GLY A 333 -8.33 4.17 -31.69
N GLU A 334 -7.36 3.56 -32.37
CA GLU A 334 -6.73 2.29 -31.93
C GLU A 334 -5.96 2.47 -30.62
N VAL A 335 -5.46 3.67 -30.40
CA VAL A 335 -4.78 4.10 -29.18
C VAL A 335 -5.47 5.36 -28.64
N CYS A 336 -5.71 5.38 -27.34
CA CYS A 336 -6.30 6.52 -26.64
C CYS A 336 -5.28 7.18 -25.72
N LEU A 337 -4.98 8.45 -25.94
CA LEU A 337 -4.14 9.30 -25.09
C LEU A 337 -5.01 9.99 -24.05
N PHE A 338 -4.62 9.93 -22.78
CA PHE A 338 -5.30 10.59 -21.67
C PHE A 338 -4.45 11.75 -21.15
N VAL A 339 -5.04 12.94 -21.15
CA VAL A 339 -4.47 14.17 -20.60
C VAL A 339 -5.54 14.95 -19.84
N ASP A 340 -5.14 15.86 -18.96
CA ASP A 340 -6.09 16.74 -18.24
C ASP A 340 -6.19 18.11 -18.91
N GLY A 341 -7.37 18.74 -18.84
CA GLY A 341 -7.65 20.01 -19.51
C GLY A 341 -6.95 21.23 -18.89
N ASP A 342 -6.42 21.09 -17.68
CA ASP A 342 -5.74 22.14 -16.92
C ASP A 342 -4.20 22.14 -17.06
N ILE A 343 -3.61 21.13 -17.69
CA ILE A 343 -2.16 20.97 -17.84
C ILE A 343 -1.77 20.94 -19.32
N VAL A 344 -1.10 21.99 -19.78
CA VAL A 344 -0.59 22.08 -21.16
C VAL A 344 0.74 21.31 -21.25
N ILE A 345 0.73 20.18 -21.94
CA ILE A 345 1.91 19.37 -22.22
C ILE A 345 2.25 19.53 -23.69
N SER A 346 3.51 19.85 -24.01
CA SER A 346 3.92 20.05 -25.39
C SER A 346 3.84 18.77 -26.22
N ALA A 347 3.59 18.90 -27.51
CA ALA A 347 3.46 17.79 -28.45
C ALA A 347 4.67 16.85 -28.43
N GLU A 348 5.88 17.37 -28.26
CA GLU A 348 7.12 16.58 -28.18
C GLU A 348 7.14 15.65 -26.97
N HIS A 349 6.51 16.06 -25.86
CA HIS A 349 6.36 15.24 -24.65
C HIS A 349 5.16 14.27 -24.72
N LEU A 350 4.20 14.48 -25.63
CA LEU A 350 3.07 13.59 -25.82
C LEU A 350 3.32 12.46 -26.82
N ARG A 351 4.11 12.73 -27.90
CA ARG A 351 4.42 11.75 -28.94
C ARG A 351 5.01 10.45 -28.41
N PRO A 352 5.96 10.43 -27.45
CA PRO A 352 6.56 9.19 -26.98
C PRO A 352 5.55 8.16 -26.48
N TYR A 353 4.39 8.59 -25.96
CA TYR A 353 3.34 7.65 -25.51
C TYR A 353 2.63 6.97 -26.68
N LEU A 354 2.39 7.69 -27.76
CA LEU A 354 1.77 7.16 -28.97
C LEU A 354 2.75 6.22 -29.71
N GLU A 355 3.99 6.65 -29.85
CA GLU A 355 5.06 5.87 -30.48
C GLU A 355 5.34 4.57 -29.72
N ALA A 356 5.32 4.59 -28.39
CA ALA A 356 5.47 3.38 -27.57
C ALA A 356 4.32 2.38 -27.82
N ALA A 357 3.09 2.86 -28.01
CA ALA A 357 1.97 2.00 -28.36
C ALA A 357 2.15 1.35 -29.74
N ASP A 358 2.69 2.09 -30.73
CA ASP A 358 3.04 1.54 -32.05
C ASP A 358 4.15 0.49 -31.96
N GLN A 359 5.05 0.62 -30.99
CA GLN A 359 6.14 -0.32 -30.73
C GLN A 359 5.72 -1.54 -29.91
N GLY A 360 4.44 -1.67 -29.58
CA GLY A 360 3.90 -2.85 -28.91
C GLY A 360 3.50 -2.65 -27.46
N VAL A 361 3.80 -1.50 -26.83
CA VAL A 361 3.35 -1.21 -25.45
C VAL A 361 1.84 -1.06 -25.42
N ASP A 362 1.16 -1.79 -24.55
CA ASP A 362 -0.29 -1.80 -24.46
C ASP A 362 -0.83 -0.68 -23.57
N VAL A 363 -0.10 -0.38 -22.48
CA VAL A 363 -0.37 0.73 -21.57
C VAL A 363 0.94 1.49 -21.33
N ALA A 364 1.07 2.66 -21.95
CA ALA A 364 2.24 3.54 -21.88
C ALA A 364 2.05 4.56 -20.74
N LEU A 365 2.88 4.47 -19.69
CA LEU A 365 2.75 5.28 -18.48
C LEU A 365 3.72 6.47 -18.44
N ASN A 366 3.36 7.51 -17.70
CA ASN A 366 4.29 8.58 -17.32
C ASN A 366 5.37 8.00 -16.39
N ASN A 367 6.64 8.18 -16.78
CA ASN A 367 7.79 7.69 -16.01
C ASN A 367 8.16 8.65 -14.88
N LEU A 368 7.57 8.47 -13.73
CA LEU A 368 7.78 9.30 -12.53
C LEU A 368 8.86 8.73 -11.60
N GLU A 369 9.63 7.74 -12.04
CA GLU A 369 10.59 7.02 -11.19
C GLU A 369 11.60 7.93 -10.48
N CYS A 370 12.08 8.99 -11.15
CA CYS A 370 13.01 9.96 -10.57
C CYS A 370 12.51 10.62 -9.29
N LEU A 371 11.17 10.74 -9.12
CA LEU A 371 10.59 11.32 -7.91
C LEU A 371 10.84 10.48 -6.66
N LEU A 372 11.13 9.18 -6.79
CA LEU A 372 11.53 8.33 -5.65
C LEU A 372 12.93 8.69 -5.12
N ASP A 373 13.76 9.29 -5.93
CA ASP A 373 15.12 9.70 -5.55
C ASP A 373 15.15 11.15 -5.04
N GLU A 374 14.12 11.95 -5.38
CA GLU A 374 14.06 13.38 -5.05
C GLU A 374 13.18 13.67 -3.82
N VAL A 375 12.12 12.89 -3.57
CA VAL A 375 11.11 13.19 -2.55
C VAL A 375 11.23 12.26 -1.35
N HIS A 376 11.73 12.78 -0.23
CA HIS A 376 11.85 12.03 1.02
C HIS A 376 11.26 12.81 2.21
N PRO A 377 10.40 12.18 3.03
CA PRO A 377 9.83 10.84 2.87
C PRO A 377 8.93 10.73 1.62
N ILE A 378 8.74 9.51 1.13
CA ILE A 378 7.82 9.26 0.01
C ILE A 378 6.43 9.81 0.30
N HIS A 379 5.83 10.49 -0.68
CA HIS A 379 4.47 11.02 -0.55
C HIS A 379 3.43 9.87 -0.44
N SER A 380 2.36 10.07 0.32
CA SER A 380 1.32 9.05 0.57
C SER A 380 0.73 8.43 -0.69
N VAL A 381 0.41 9.26 -1.70
CA VAL A 381 -0.08 8.76 -3.00
C VAL A 381 1.00 7.97 -3.75
N SER A 382 2.26 8.40 -3.69
CA SER A 382 3.38 7.66 -4.32
C SER A 382 3.60 6.31 -3.63
N ALA A 383 3.43 6.23 -2.31
CA ALA A 383 3.49 4.97 -1.57
C ALA A 383 2.37 4.00 -2.02
N ALA A 384 1.14 4.50 -2.21
CA ALA A 384 0.03 3.69 -2.71
C ALA A 384 0.28 3.16 -4.14
N LYS A 385 0.80 4.03 -5.03
CA LYS A 385 1.22 3.64 -6.38
C LYS A 385 2.27 2.52 -6.34
N TYR A 386 3.29 2.69 -5.52
CA TYR A 386 4.36 1.70 -5.41
C TYR A 386 3.84 0.39 -4.83
N PHE A 387 2.99 0.45 -3.80
CA PHE A 387 2.39 -0.74 -3.20
C PHE A 387 1.58 -1.56 -4.21
N LEU A 388 0.78 -0.92 -5.07
CA LEU A 388 0.07 -1.61 -6.15
C LEU A 388 1.03 -2.43 -7.02
N ASN A 389 2.11 -1.79 -7.48
CA ASN A 389 3.08 -2.43 -8.36
C ASN A 389 3.88 -3.54 -7.67
N ILE A 390 4.14 -3.41 -6.35
CA ILE A 390 4.69 -4.48 -5.51
C ILE A 390 3.72 -5.67 -5.47
N VAL A 391 2.43 -5.44 -5.23
CA VAL A 391 1.40 -6.49 -5.18
C VAL A 391 1.23 -7.18 -6.52
N CYS A 392 1.30 -6.43 -7.62
CA CYS A 392 1.32 -6.98 -8.98
C CYS A 392 2.61 -7.74 -9.34
N LYS A 393 3.57 -7.88 -8.43
CA LYS A 393 4.91 -8.44 -8.68
C LYS A 393 5.69 -7.72 -9.80
N ARG A 394 5.39 -6.41 -9.97
CA ARG A 394 6.01 -5.52 -10.95
C ARG A 394 6.72 -4.34 -10.24
N PRO A 395 7.74 -4.64 -9.36
CA PRO A 395 8.50 -3.59 -8.68
C PRO A 395 9.28 -2.68 -9.65
N ASP A 396 9.51 -3.14 -10.87
CA ASP A 396 10.09 -2.38 -11.98
C ASP A 396 9.24 -1.16 -12.38
N LEU A 397 7.93 -1.22 -12.20
CA LEU A 397 7.03 -0.09 -12.45
C LEU A 397 7.14 1.00 -11.38
N THR A 398 7.74 0.74 -10.23
CA THR A 398 7.91 1.69 -9.12
C THR A 398 6.62 2.45 -8.78
N ILE A 399 6.57 3.78 -8.93
CA ILE A 399 5.39 4.63 -8.71
C ILE A 399 4.60 4.96 -9.99
N ASN A 400 4.93 4.31 -11.11
CA ASN A 400 4.31 4.57 -12.40
C ASN A 400 2.97 3.87 -12.51
N THR A 401 1.91 4.64 -12.64
CA THR A 401 0.53 4.13 -12.69
C THR A 401 -0.37 5.01 -13.57
N THR A 402 -1.47 4.42 -14.06
CA THR A 402 -2.51 5.13 -14.82
C THR A 402 -3.24 6.23 -14.01
N THR A 403 -2.95 6.36 -12.71
CA THR A 403 -3.41 7.52 -11.91
C THR A 403 -2.74 8.82 -12.38
N ALA A 404 -1.52 8.75 -12.92
CA ALA A 404 -0.80 9.89 -13.44
C ALA A 404 -1.07 10.07 -14.94
N ILE A 405 -1.16 11.33 -15.37
CA ILE A 405 -1.19 11.70 -16.79
C ILE A 405 0.20 12.23 -17.21
N PRO A 406 0.51 12.29 -18.50
CA PRO A 406 -0.19 11.63 -19.60
C PRO A 406 0.02 10.12 -19.58
N HIS A 407 -0.89 9.37 -20.15
CA HIS A 407 -0.72 7.97 -20.45
C HIS A 407 -1.48 7.60 -21.71
N ALA A 408 -1.06 6.56 -22.42
CA ALA A 408 -1.76 6.06 -23.59
C ALA A 408 -2.12 4.58 -23.41
N ILE A 409 -3.30 4.20 -23.89
CA ILE A 409 -3.85 2.85 -23.75
C ILE A 409 -4.39 2.39 -25.09
N LYS A 410 -4.05 1.18 -25.51
CA LYS A 410 -4.65 0.55 -26.67
C LYS A 410 -6.12 0.22 -26.44
N ARG A 411 -6.92 0.27 -27.51
CA ARG A 411 -8.35 -0.01 -27.46
C ARG A 411 -8.66 -1.42 -26.96
N ASP A 412 -7.98 -2.43 -27.48
CA ASP A 412 -8.18 -3.82 -27.10
C ASP A 412 -7.97 -4.07 -25.60
N VAL A 413 -7.06 -3.33 -24.98
CA VAL A 413 -6.89 -3.34 -23.51
C VAL A 413 -8.15 -2.80 -22.83
N MET A 414 -8.65 -1.63 -23.28
CA MET A 414 -9.85 -1.01 -22.68
C MET A 414 -11.09 -1.88 -22.87
N GLU A 415 -11.22 -2.54 -24.01
CA GLU A 415 -12.32 -3.47 -24.31
C GLU A 415 -12.24 -4.75 -23.45
N LYS A 416 -11.03 -5.30 -23.26
CA LYS A 416 -10.82 -6.52 -22.46
C LYS A 416 -10.95 -6.26 -20.95
N VAL A 417 -10.40 -5.15 -20.46
CA VAL A 417 -10.39 -4.78 -19.04
C VAL A 417 -11.76 -4.24 -18.59
N GLY A 418 -12.48 -3.61 -19.51
CA GLY A 418 -13.73 -2.90 -19.25
C GLY A 418 -13.49 -1.40 -19.03
N TYR A 419 -14.20 -0.57 -19.80
CA TYR A 419 -14.10 0.89 -19.74
C TYR A 419 -14.47 1.46 -18.38
N GLU A 420 -15.39 0.82 -17.66
CA GLU A 420 -15.80 1.23 -16.31
C GLU A 420 -14.63 1.18 -15.30
N SER A 421 -13.66 0.31 -15.55
CA SER A 421 -12.46 0.24 -14.69
C SER A 421 -11.59 1.50 -14.76
N LEU A 422 -11.72 2.33 -15.82
CA LEU A 422 -11.02 3.61 -15.95
C LEU A 422 -11.47 4.65 -14.92
N ILE A 423 -12.62 4.46 -14.27
CA ILE A 423 -13.08 5.30 -13.15
C ILE A 423 -12.12 5.16 -11.96
N ILE A 424 -11.53 3.96 -11.82
CA ILE A 424 -10.59 3.59 -10.76
C ILE A 424 -9.26 3.21 -11.43
N PRO A 425 -8.39 4.19 -11.75
CA PRO A 425 -7.17 3.94 -12.52
C PRO A 425 -6.28 2.81 -11.98
N PRO A 426 -6.05 2.67 -10.64
CA PRO A 426 -5.27 1.54 -10.13
C PRO A 426 -5.94 0.18 -10.39
N LEU A 427 -7.27 0.10 -10.40
CA LEU A 427 -7.98 -1.13 -10.75
C LEU A 427 -7.80 -1.47 -12.25
N PHE A 428 -7.86 -0.46 -13.11
CA PHE A 428 -7.62 -0.64 -14.54
C PHE A 428 -6.21 -1.19 -14.78
N GLN A 429 -5.19 -0.60 -14.15
CA GLN A 429 -3.80 -1.07 -14.29
C GLN A 429 -3.62 -2.49 -13.75
N LEU A 430 -4.15 -2.77 -12.56
CA LEU A 430 -4.10 -4.09 -11.95
C LEU A 430 -4.67 -5.15 -12.90
N LYS A 431 -5.88 -4.92 -13.41
CA LYS A 431 -6.50 -5.84 -14.38
C LYS A 431 -5.68 -5.98 -15.66
N SER A 432 -5.11 -4.87 -16.18
CA SER A 432 -4.26 -4.92 -17.37
C SER A 432 -3.05 -5.84 -17.15
N ILE A 433 -2.39 -5.73 -16.01
CA ILE A 433 -1.26 -6.59 -15.65
C ILE A 433 -1.71 -8.05 -15.48
N MET A 434 -2.82 -8.29 -14.77
CA MET A 434 -3.36 -9.65 -14.54
C MET A 434 -3.78 -10.33 -15.86
N TYR A 435 -4.21 -9.58 -16.85
CA TYR A 435 -4.56 -10.11 -18.18
C TYR A 435 -3.36 -10.25 -19.11
N GLY A 436 -2.14 -9.94 -18.63
CA GLY A 436 -0.89 -10.14 -19.37
C GLY A 436 -0.56 -9.04 -20.37
N PHE A 437 -1.21 -7.89 -20.32
CA PHE A 437 -0.88 -6.75 -21.18
C PHE A 437 0.46 -6.11 -20.80
N MET A 438 1.16 -5.58 -21.80
CA MET A 438 2.45 -4.91 -21.65
C MET A 438 2.25 -3.49 -21.08
N VAL A 439 2.48 -3.34 -19.79
CA VAL A 439 2.42 -2.06 -19.07
C VAL A 439 3.83 -1.56 -18.84
N GLN A 440 4.19 -0.37 -19.36
CA GLN A 440 5.54 0.19 -19.26
C GLN A 440 5.56 1.71 -19.04
N PRO A 441 6.49 2.23 -18.22
CA PRO A 441 6.81 3.65 -18.19
C PRO A 441 7.62 4.01 -19.44
N VAL A 442 7.28 5.12 -20.10
CA VAL A 442 7.90 5.46 -21.40
C VAL A 442 8.61 6.81 -21.41
N HIS A 443 8.03 7.85 -20.86
CA HIS A 443 8.58 9.20 -20.89
C HIS A 443 8.22 9.97 -19.63
N PHE A 444 9.12 10.82 -19.15
CA PHE A 444 8.89 11.67 -17.98
C PHE A 444 8.21 12.98 -18.37
N VAL A 445 7.10 13.28 -17.72
CA VAL A 445 6.45 14.59 -17.76
C VAL A 445 6.18 15.04 -16.33
N ASP A 446 6.77 16.16 -15.92
CA ASP A 446 6.59 16.72 -14.57
C ASP A 446 5.25 17.45 -14.47
N VAL A 447 4.22 16.68 -14.20
CA VAL A 447 2.86 17.23 -13.96
C VAL A 447 2.69 17.76 -12.54
N ALA A 448 3.58 17.43 -11.62
CA ALA A 448 3.45 17.85 -10.22
C ALA A 448 3.68 19.36 -10.07
N ARG A 449 4.64 19.93 -10.81
CA ARG A 449 4.94 21.37 -10.79
C ARG A 449 3.87 22.24 -11.45
N THR A 450 3.10 21.67 -12.37
CA THR A 450 2.08 22.39 -13.14
C THR A 450 0.67 22.20 -12.59
N ASN A 451 0.49 21.28 -11.65
CA ASN A 451 -0.81 20.93 -11.10
C ASN A 451 -1.38 22.06 -10.22
N ARG A 452 -2.62 22.48 -10.49
CA ARG A 452 -3.33 23.48 -9.68
C ARG A 452 -3.59 22.96 -8.27
N ILE A 453 -3.21 23.74 -7.26
CA ILE A 453 -3.61 23.47 -5.86
C ILE A 453 -5.08 23.83 -5.72
N ARG A 454 -5.95 22.85 -5.47
CA ARG A 454 -7.39 23.01 -5.24
C ARG A 454 -7.70 22.87 -3.75
N LYS A 455 -8.86 23.36 -3.28
CA LYS A 455 -9.30 23.27 -1.87
C LYS A 455 -9.31 21.82 -1.34
N GLU A 456 -9.65 20.85 -2.19
CA GLU A 456 -9.66 19.42 -1.86
C GLU A 456 -8.25 18.84 -1.58
N HIS A 457 -7.19 19.56 -1.97
CA HIS A 457 -5.79 19.18 -1.67
C HIS A 457 -5.34 19.67 -0.30
N MET A 458 -6.14 20.52 0.37
CA MET A 458 -5.78 21.06 1.68
C MET A 458 -6.18 20.10 2.81
N LYS A 459 -5.26 19.88 3.75
CA LYS A 459 -5.55 19.14 5.00
C LYS A 459 -6.31 20.07 5.95
N VAL A 460 -7.52 19.69 6.33
CA VAL A 460 -8.26 20.37 7.40
C VAL A 460 -8.11 19.58 8.69
N LYS A 461 -8.21 18.26 8.65
CA LYS A 461 -7.96 17.31 9.74
C LYS A 461 -7.68 15.92 9.12
N GLY A 462 -6.54 15.31 9.44
CA GLY A 462 -6.14 14.02 8.85
C GLY A 462 -5.71 14.13 7.37
N LEU A 463 -5.99 13.11 6.57
CA LEU A 463 -5.68 13.08 5.14
C LEU A 463 -6.61 14.02 4.34
N ALA A 464 -6.06 14.74 3.34
CA ALA A 464 -6.87 15.53 2.41
C ALA A 464 -7.91 14.68 1.68
N ALA A 465 -9.07 15.26 1.35
CA ALA A 465 -10.17 14.55 0.69
C ALA A 465 -9.76 13.90 -0.65
N SER A 466 -8.93 14.59 -1.44
CA SER A 466 -8.35 14.04 -2.67
C SER A 466 -7.44 12.84 -2.40
N THR A 467 -6.62 12.90 -1.34
CA THR A 467 -5.76 11.78 -0.92
C THR A 467 -6.60 10.59 -0.47
N GLN A 468 -7.65 10.80 0.34
CA GLN A 468 -8.55 9.74 0.77
C GLN A 468 -9.24 9.05 -0.42
N ARG A 469 -9.72 9.84 -1.39
CA ARG A 469 -10.33 9.30 -2.63
C ARG A 469 -9.34 8.43 -3.40
N ILE A 470 -8.11 8.92 -3.59
CA ILE A 470 -7.06 8.16 -4.30
C ILE A 470 -6.70 6.90 -3.54
N LEU A 471 -6.47 6.97 -2.23
CA LEU A 471 -6.17 5.77 -1.41
C LEU A 471 -7.32 4.76 -1.48
N GLY A 472 -8.59 5.22 -1.44
CA GLY A 472 -9.77 4.37 -1.62
C GLY A 472 -9.76 3.63 -2.97
N ASP A 473 -9.28 4.27 -4.04
CA ASP A 473 -9.13 3.63 -5.35
C ASP A 473 -8.09 2.48 -5.30
N TYR A 474 -6.99 2.66 -4.57
CA TYR A 474 -6.01 1.61 -4.38
C TYR A 474 -6.52 0.47 -3.51
N VAL A 475 -7.30 0.76 -2.46
CA VAL A 475 -7.95 -0.28 -1.65
C VAL A 475 -8.98 -1.06 -2.48
N GLU A 476 -9.75 -0.38 -3.33
CA GLU A 476 -10.71 -1.03 -4.23
C GLU A 476 -10.01 -1.95 -5.26
N ALA A 477 -8.85 -1.53 -5.78
CA ALA A 477 -8.02 -2.40 -6.60
C ALA A 477 -7.52 -3.63 -5.82
N MET A 478 -7.13 -3.46 -4.54
CA MET A 478 -6.75 -4.58 -3.68
C MET A 478 -7.92 -5.51 -3.38
N ALA A 479 -9.13 -4.98 -3.15
CA ALA A 479 -10.33 -5.79 -2.95
C ALA A 479 -10.59 -6.70 -4.16
N TYR A 480 -10.46 -6.16 -5.37
CA TYR A 480 -10.56 -6.96 -6.59
C TYR A 480 -9.45 -8.02 -6.65
N TYR A 481 -8.18 -7.65 -6.42
CA TYR A 481 -7.06 -8.58 -6.45
C TYR A 481 -7.25 -9.75 -5.48
N ILE A 482 -7.64 -9.47 -4.23
CA ILE A 482 -7.92 -10.47 -3.21
C ILE A 482 -9.06 -11.39 -3.65
N SER A 483 -10.13 -10.86 -4.23
CA SER A 483 -11.26 -11.66 -4.72
C SER A 483 -10.91 -12.61 -5.88
N GLN A 484 -9.87 -12.28 -6.65
CA GLN A 484 -9.39 -13.09 -7.78
C GLN A 484 -8.28 -14.08 -7.40
N THR A 485 -7.70 -13.95 -6.21
CA THR A 485 -6.55 -14.73 -5.77
C THR A 485 -6.82 -15.39 -4.41
N SER A 486 -6.32 -14.80 -3.35
CA SER A 486 -6.55 -15.26 -1.96
C SER A 486 -6.42 -14.08 -1.00
N GLU A 487 -6.75 -14.28 0.28
CA GLU A 487 -6.54 -13.28 1.34
C GLU A 487 -5.08 -12.80 1.46
N ARG A 488 -4.14 -13.58 0.99
CA ARG A 488 -2.70 -13.25 0.93
C ARG A 488 -2.22 -12.85 -0.47
N GLY A 489 -3.14 -12.71 -1.43
CA GLY A 489 -2.81 -12.55 -2.83
C GLY A 489 -2.11 -13.81 -3.38
N GLU A 490 -1.22 -13.62 -4.35
CA GLU A 490 -0.36 -14.69 -4.88
C GLU A 490 1.01 -14.76 -4.17
N PHE A 491 1.12 -14.24 -2.95
CA PHE A 491 2.33 -14.34 -2.14
C PHE A 491 2.39 -15.70 -1.44
N LEU A 492 3.55 -16.00 -0.85
CA LEU A 492 3.77 -17.31 -0.24
C LEU A 492 2.65 -17.66 0.76
N PRO A 493 2.18 -18.93 0.73
CA PRO A 493 1.12 -19.38 1.62
C PRO A 493 1.56 -19.28 3.08
N ASP A 494 0.60 -19.21 3.98
CA ASP A 494 0.86 -19.22 5.40
C ASP A 494 1.38 -20.62 5.83
N ILE A 495 2.57 -20.65 6.39
CA ILE A 495 3.23 -21.88 6.89
C ILE A 495 3.14 -22.01 8.40
N ARG A 496 2.39 -21.13 9.07
CA ARG A 496 2.22 -21.17 10.53
C ARG A 496 1.37 -22.36 10.94
N ARG A 497 1.77 -23.00 12.02
CA ARG A 497 1.06 -24.12 12.64
C ARG A 497 -0.11 -23.61 13.50
N HIS A 498 -1.15 -23.12 12.82
CA HIS A 498 -2.37 -22.63 13.49
C HIS A 498 -3.07 -23.70 14.32
N ASP A 499 -2.98 -24.96 13.88
CA ASP A 499 -3.48 -26.12 14.61
C ASP A 499 -2.92 -26.15 16.05
N LEU A 500 -1.60 -26.11 16.20
CA LEU A 500 -0.94 -26.11 17.50
C LEU A 500 -1.20 -24.82 18.29
N LEU A 501 -1.30 -23.68 17.61
CA LEU A 501 -1.67 -22.43 18.27
C LEU A 501 -3.05 -22.52 18.90
N PHE A 502 -4.05 -23.01 18.17
CA PHE A 502 -5.41 -23.17 18.68
C PHE A 502 -5.49 -24.17 19.85
N GLU A 503 -4.74 -25.27 19.81
CA GLU A 503 -4.62 -26.18 20.95
C GLU A 503 -4.13 -25.47 22.21
N VAL A 504 -3.04 -24.66 22.09
CA VAL A 504 -2.49 -23.91 23.23
C VAL A 504 -3.46 -22.86 23.75
N LEU A 505 -4.23 -22.21 22.85
CA LEU A 505 -5.17 -21.14 23.23
C LEU A 505 -6.45 -21.71 23.92
N ASN A 506 -6.86 -22.93 23.58
CA ASN A 506 -8.11 -23.55 24.06
C ASN A 506 -7.91 -24.46 25.29
N ASN A 507 -6.69 -24.96 25.52
CA ASN A 507 -6.39 -25.91 26.63
C ASN A 507 -6.03 -25.22 27.96
N GLU A 508 -6.22 -23.91 28.09
CA GLU A 508 -6.06 -23.09 29.30
C GLU A 508 -7.29 -22.15 29.49
#